data_3fa00c82692ce289f6225bc395070a23
#
_entry.id   3fa00c82692ce289f6225bc395070a23
#
_cell.length_a   1.000
_cell.length_b   1.000
_cell.length_c   1.000
_cell.angle_alpha   90.00
_cell.angle_beta   90.00
_cell.angle_gamma   90.00
#
_symmetry.space_group_name_H-M   'P 1'
#
loop_
_entity.id
_entity.type
_entity.pdbx_description
1 polymer ?
#
loop_
_entity_poly.entity_id
_entity_poly.type
_entity_poly.pdbx_seq_one_letter_code
_entity_poly.pdbx_strand_id
1 'polypeptide(L)'
;MSYTIEWKASARKDIRKLDPTVRRRIIEAVTALGAEPRPPGSVTLTGSPGWRRIRIGGYRVLYDIRDDALVVLVLRFGSRGSVYRRLDD
;
A
#
# COMPACT_ATOMS: atom_id res chain seq x y z
N MET A 1 11.65 -1.27 15.87
CA MET A 1 12.27 -1.63 14.59
C MET A 1 11.48 -1.02 13.44
N SER A 2 12.18 -0.61 12.39
CA SER A 2 11.52 -0.01 11.24
C SER A 2 11.59 -0.93 10.04
N TYR A 3 10.53 -0.94 9.25
CA TYR A 3 10.48 -1.63 7.99
C TYR A 3 10.87 -0.67 6.88
N THR A 4 11.58 -1.16 5.89
CA THR A 4 11.89 -0.39 4.69
C THR A 4 10.68 -0.43 3.76
N ILE A 5 10.31 0.73 3.22
CA ILE A 5 9.21 0.81 2.28
C ILE A 5 9.75 0.67 0.87
N GLU A 6 9.24 -0.33 0.14
CA GLU A 6 9.57 -0.51 -1.27
C GLU A 6 8.27 -0.42 -2.07
N TRP A 7 8.37 0.11 -3.27
CA TRP A 7 7.23 0.26 -4.16
C TRP A 7 7.43 -0.61 -5.38
N LYS A 8 6.44 -1.41 -5.70
CA LYS A 8 6.43 -2.13 -6.96
C LYS A 8 6.50 -1.10 -8.09
N ALA A 9 7.19 -1.43 -9.18
CA ALA A 9 7.41 -0.47 -10.28
C ALA A 9 6.12 0.14 -10.81
N SER A 10 5.07 -0.68 -10.96
CA SER A 10 3.78 -0.19 -11.44
C SER A 10 3.14 0.78 -10.46
N ALA A 11 3.26 0.54 -9.16
CA ALA A 11 2.72 1.44 -8.14
C ALA A 11 3.47 2.76 -8.12
N ARG A 12 4.78 2.70 -8.28
CA ARG A 12 5.62 3.91 -8.33
C ARG A 12 5.26 4.77 -9.53
N LYS A 13 4.99 4.13 -10.66
CA LYS A 13 4.59 4.83 -11.86
C LYS A 13 3.22 5.48 -11.69
N ASP A 14 2.29 4.76 -11.08
CA ASP A 14 0.93 5.24 -10.91
C ASP A 14 0.85 6.42 -9.94
N ILE A 15 1.68 6.44 -8.88
CA ILE A 15 1.63 7.52 -7.90
C ILE A 15 1.98 8.86 -8.51
N ARG A 16 2.81 8.86 -9.55
CA ARG A 16 3.20 10.09 -10.22
C ARG A 16 2.07 10.76 -10.98
N LYS A 17 1.02 10.00 -11.28
CA LYS A 17 -0.13 10.50 -12.04
C LYS A 17 -1.17 11.17 -11.17
N LEU A 18 -1.02 11.06 -9.85
CA LEU A 18 -2.00 11.60 -8.93
C LEU A 18 -1.82 13.09 -8.71
N ASP A 19 -2.92 13.75 -8.35
CA ASP A 19 -2.87 15.12 -7.89
C ASP A 19 -1.86 15.23 -6.74
N PRO A 20 -1.04 16.30 -6.69
CA PRO A 20 -0.01 16.42 -5.66
C PRO A 20 -0.52 16.31 -4.22
N THR A 21 -1.71 16.83 -3.93
CA THR A 21 -2.28 16.74 -2.59
C THR A 21 -2.59 15.30 -2.22
N VAL A 22 -3.21 14.57 -3.13
CA VAL A 22 -3.55 13.15 -2.92
C VAL A 22 -2.29 12.33 -2.81
N ARG A 23 -1.34 12.58 -3.70
CA ARG A 23 -0.05 11.87 -3.70
C ARG A 23 0.66 12.01 -2.36
N ARG A 24 0.69 13.22 -1.82
CA ARG A 24 1.34 13.47 -0.53
C ARG A 24 0.68 12.68 0.59
N ARG A 25 -0.65 12.67 0.61
CA ARG A 25 -1.40 11.93 1.63
C ARG A 25 -1.11 10.44 1.58
N ILE A 26 -1.04 9.87 0.37
CA ILE A 26 -0.75 8.45 0.21
C ILE A 26 0.68 8.15 0.65
N ILE A 27 1.64 8.97 0.24
CA ILE A 27 3.04 8.77 0.60
C ILE A 27 3.23 8.86 2.10
N GLU A 28 2.60 9.82 2.77
CA GLU A 28 2.71 9.95 4.22
C GLU A 28 2.14 8.73 4.94
N ALA A 29 0.98 8.25 4.51
CA ALA A 29 0.36 7.08 5.13
C ALA A 29 1.19 5.82 4.89
N VAL A 30 1.74 5.66 3.69
CA VAL A 30 2.60 4.51 3.38
C VAL A 30 3.89 4.57 4.18
N THR A 31 4.49 5.76 4.30
CA THR A 31 5.72 5.93 5.08
C THR A 31 5.51 5.51 6.53
N ALA A 32 4.34 5.81 7.08
CA ALA A 32 4.01 5.43 8.46
C ALA A 32 3.97 3.91 8.64
N LEU A 33 3.75 3.14 7.58
CA LEU A 33 3.79 1.69 7.66
C LEU A 33 5.17 1.14 8.02
N GLY A 34 6.20 1.94 7.83
CA GLY A 34 7.55 1.54 8.23
C GLY A 34 7.67 1.34 9.73
N ALA A 35 6.99 2.17 10.51
CA ALA A 35 6.99 2.05 11.96
C ALA A 35 5.92 1.07 12.44
N GLU A 36 4.77 1.03 11.75
CA GLU A 36 3.64 0.20 12.14
C GLU A 36 3.00 -0.43 10.91
N PRO A 37 3.48 -1.61 10.49
CA PRO A 37 2.97 -2.24 9.25
C PRO A 37 1.54 -2.74 9.35
N ARG A 38 1.04 -2.94 10.56
CA ARG A 38 -0.32 -3.42 10.80
C ARG A 38 -1.12 -2.42 11.63
N PRO A 39 -1.31 -1.19 11.12
CA PRO A 39 -1.98 -0.16 11.91
C PRO A 39 -3.46 -0.48 12.11
N PRO A 40 -4.10 0.14 13.11
CA PRO A 40 -5.55 0.01 13.26
C PRO A 40 -6.23 0.43 11.96
N GLY A 41 -7.23 -0.36 11.56
CA GLY A 41 -7.93 -0.10 10.31
C GLY A 41 -7.36 -0.84 9.10
N SER A 42 -6.16 -1.39 9.22
CA SER A 42 -5.66 -2.26 8.15
C SER A 42 -6.34 -3.62 8.24
N VAL A 43 -6.52 -4.26 7.10
CA VAL A 43 -7.16 -5.58 7.04
C VAL A 43 -6.37 -6.52 6.16
N THR A 44 -6.41 -7.80 6.53
CA THR A 44 -5.80 -8.86 5.73
C THR A 44 -6.67 -9.13 4.51
N LEU A 45 -6.05 -9.40 3.37
CA LEU A 45 -6.78 -9.73 2.17
C LEU A 45 -7.00 -11.25 2.09
N THR A 46 -8.25 -11.62 1.85
CA THR A 46 -8.62 -13.02 1.71
C THR A 46 -7.98 -13.62 0.46
N GLY A 47 -7.37 -14.79 0.61
CA GLY A 47 -6.75 -15.49 -0.51
C GLY A 47 -5.36 -14.98 -0.91
N SER A 48 -4.86 -13.98 -0.20
CA SER A 48 -3.53 -13.42 -0.49
C SER A 48 -2.74 -13.36 0.80
N PRO A 49 -2.12 -14.46 1.20
CA PRO A 49 -1.38 -14.51 2.46
C PRO A 49 -0.29 -13.43 2.52
N GLY A 50 -0.26 -12.71 3.64
CA GLY A 50 0.71 -11.64 3.85
C GLY A 50 0.30 -10.29 3.29
N TRP A 51 -0.72 -10.24 2.46
CA TRP A 51 -1.15 -8.98 1.88
C TRP A 51 -2.16 -8.29 2.79
N ARG A 52 -2.07 -6.96 2.85
CA ARG A 52 -2.97 -6.14 3.66
C ARG A 52 -3.40 -4.92 2.87
N ARG A 53 -4.42 -4.26 3.39
CA ARG A 53 -4.96 -3.05 2.79
C ARG A 53 -5.13 -1.97 3.85
N ILE A 54 -4.79 -0.74 3.51
CA ILE A 54 -5.17 0.44 4.29
C ILE A 54 -6.01 1.36 3.41
N ARG A 55 -6.85 2.16 4.07
CA ARG A 55 -7.66 3.17 3.39
C ARG A 55 -7.11 4.55 3.67
N ILE A 56 -7.05 5.37 2.63
CA ILE A 56 -6.60 6.75 2.73
C ILE A 56 -7.60 7.58 1.94
N GLY A 57 -8.57 8.19 2.64
CA GLY A 57 -9.65 8.88 1.97
C GLY A 57 -10.42 7.93 1.08
N GLY A 58 -10.59 8.27 -0.18
CA GLY A 58 -11.27 7.41 -1.15
C GLY A 58 -10.35 6.40 -1.81
N TYR A 59 -9.10 6.32 -1.38
CA TYR A 59 -8.12 5.42 -1.97
C TYR A 59 -7.84 4.24 -1.06
N ARG A 60 -7.42 3.13 -1.68
CA ARG A 60 -6.97 1.94 -0.96
C ARG A 60 -5.56 1.62 -1.43
N VAL A 61 -4.71 1.24 -0.48
CA VAL A 61 -3.34 0.81 -0.77
C VAL A 61 -3.21 -0.64 -0.36
N LEU A 62 -2.76 -1.46 -1.31
CA LEU A 62 -2.49 -2.88 -1.07
C LEU A 62 -0.99 -3.06 -0.92
N TYR A 63 -0.58 -3.79 0.11
CA TYR A 63 0.84 -3.99 0.36
C TYR A 63 1.08 -5.38 0.95
N ASP A 64 2.32 -5.84 0.82
CA ASP A 64 2.78 -7.11 1.35
C ASP A 64 3.79 -6.82 2.44
N ILE A 65 3.66 -7.51 3.58
CA ILE A 65 4.60 -7.36 4.68
C ILE A 65 5.56 -8.54 4.68
N ARG A 66 6.84 -8.23 4.58
CA ARG A 66 7.90 -9.22 4.63
C ARG A 66 8.64 -9.10 5.94
N ASP A 67 8.16 -9.78 6.96
CA ASP A 67 8.72 -9.67 8.31
C ASP A 67 10.15 -10.14 8.39
N ASP A 68 10.51 -11.16 7.64
CA ASP A 68 11.86 -11.72 7.64
C ASP A 68 12.88 -10.74 7.06
N ALA A 69 12.47 -9.90 6.14
CA ALA A 69 13.34 -8.92 5.51
C ALA A 69 13.13 -7.50 6.04
N LEU A 70 12.14 -7.30 6.92
CA LEU A 70 11.73 -5.98 7.43
C LEU A 70 11.39 -5.03 6.27
N VAL A 71 10.58 -5.52 5.35
CA VAL A 71 10.16 -4.76 4.16
C VAL A 71 8.65 -4.71 4.07
N VAL A 72 8.14 -3.53 3.72
CA VAL A 72 6.75 -3.35 3.31
C VAL A 72 6.79 -3.05 1.82
N LEU A 73 6.23 -3.93 1.02
CA LEU A 73 6.20 -3.77 -0.43
C LEU A 73 4.83 -3.26 -0.86
N VAL A 74 4.79 -2.05 -1.40
CA VAL A 74 3.56 -1.48 -1.92
C VAL A 74 3.27 -2.09 -3.27
N LEU A 75 2.15 -2.79 -3.37
CA LEU A 75 1.77 -3.53 -4.57
C LEU A 75 0.95 -2.69 -5.53
N ARG A 76 -0.10 -2.06 -5.00
CA ARG A 76 -1.02 -1.28 -5.79
C ARG A 76 -1.79 -0.32 -4.90
N PHE A 77 -2.28 0.73 -5.51
CA PHE A 77 -3.23 1.60 -4.86
C PHE A 77 -4.21 2.10 -5.92
N GLY A 78 -5.35 2.59 -5.48
CA GLY A 78 -6.33 3.13 -6.39
C GLY A 78 -7.60 3.47 -5.66
N SER A 79 -8.51 4.10 -6.38
CA SER A 79 -9.82 4.36 -5.85
C SER A 79 -10.62 3.06 -5.85
N ARG A 80 -11.62 3.05 -5.05
CA ARG A 80 -12.60 2.01 -4.82
C ARG A 80 -12.78 1.03 -5.99
N GLY A 81 -12.55 -0.24 -5.75
CA GLY A 81 -12.81 -1.31 -6.71
C GLY A 81 -11.75 -1.52 -7.78
N SER A 82 -11.25 -0.43 -8.38
CA SER A 82 -10.30 -0.56 -9.47
C SER A 82 -8.98 -1.20 -9.05
N VAL A 83 -8.55 -0.97 -7.81
CA VAL A 83 -7.31 -1.53 -7.28
C VAL A 83 -7.35 -3.06 -7.23
N TYR A 84 -8.51 -3.63 -6.93
CA TYR A 84 -8.65 -5.08 -6.82
C TYR A 84 -8.67 -5.76 -8.20
N ARG A 85 -9.29 -5.11 -9.18
CA ARG A 85 -9.35 -5.65 -10.53
C ARG A 85 -7.97 -5.84 -11.14
N ARG A 86 -7.04 -4.96 -10.79
CA ARG A 86 -5.71 -4.96 -11.39
C ARG A 86 -4.75 -5.93 -10.73
N LEU A 87 -5.17 -6.61 -9.68
CA LEU A 87 -4.34 -7.61 -9.01
C LEU A 87 -4.14 -8.88 -9.83
N ASP A 88 -5.08 -9.17 -10.74
CA ASP A 88 -5.04 -10.36 -11.56
C ASP A 88 -4.11 -10.24 -12.77
N ASP A 89 -3.63 -9.07 -13.03
CA ASP A 89 -2.76 -8.81 -14.18
C ASP A 89 -1.31 -9.17 -13.92
#